data_6b4e37900b13f16f1bdad3ddccc9cf93
#
_entry.id   6b4e37900b13f16f1bdad3ddccc9cf93
#
_cell.length_a   1.000
_cell.length_b   1.000
_cell.length_c   1.000
_cell.angle_alpha   90.00
_cell.angle_beta   90.00
_cell.angle_gamma   90.00
#
_symmetry.space_group_name_H-M   'P 1'
#
loop_
_entity.id
_entity.type
_entity.pdbx_description
1 polymer ?
#
loop_
_entity_poly.entity_id
_entity_poly.type
_entity_poly.pdbx_seq_one_letter_code
_entity_poly.pdbx_strand_id
1 'polypeptide(L)'
;MSTTVDKIKEIESEMARTQKNKATSYHLGQLKAKLAKLKRELLTPTSSGGGGGSGFDVARTGVASVGFIGFPSVGKSTLMSRLTGQHSEAAAYEFTTLTTVPGQVMYNGAAIQMLDLPGIIQGAKDGKGRGRQVIAVAKTCHLIFIVLDVNKPLTDKRVIEAELEGFGIRINKEPPNIVFKKKDKGGLNITSTVPLTHIDHDEIKAVMGEYRINSADIAIRCDATIDDLIDVLEAKSRSYIPVIYALNKIDSISIEELDLLYRIPNACPISAEHGWNIDELLEQMWEKLQLRRIYTKPKGKQPDYSTPVVLRKNASTVEDFCNAIHKTIVDQFKQAIVYGRSVKHQPQRVGLSHELADEDIGETLRAPETVYQC
;
A
#
# COMPACT_ATOMS: atom_id res chain seq x y z
N MET A 1 -6.47 -21.21 29.67
CA MET A 1 -6.69 -21.25 28.21
C MET A 1 -5.57 -20.45 27.56
N SER A 2 -4.83 -21.04 26.62
CA SER A 2 -3.76 -20.32 25.91
C SER A 2 -4.39 -19.22 25.04
N THR A 3 -3.84 -18.01 25.11
CA THR A 3 -4.31 -16.88 24.29
C THR A 3 -3.92 -17.09 22.83
N THR A 4 -4.58 -16.39 21.89
CA THR A 4 -4.21 -16.44 20.45
C THR A 4 -2.74 -16.07 20.23
N VAL A 5 -2.22 -15.15 21.07
CA VAL A 5 -0.81 -14.73 21.04
C VAL A 5 0.12 -15.87 21.49
N ASP A 6 -0.25 -16.63 22.52
CA ASP A 6 0.56 -17.79 22.97
C ASP A 6 0.64 -18.86 21.90
N LYS A 7 -0.48 -19.14 21.22
CA LYS A 7 -0.51 -20.09 20.09
C LYS A 7 0.36 -19.64 18.91
N ILE A 8 0.39 -18.34 18.61
CA ILE A 8 1.26 -17.79 17.57
C ILE A 8 2.72 -18.01 17.94
N LYS A 9 3.13 -17.69 19.18
CA LYS A 9 4.50 -17.90 19.67
C LYS A 9 4.91 -19.38 19.64
N GLU A 10 4.00 -20.27 19.99
CA GLU A 10 4.23 -21.72 19.95
C GLU A 10 4.51 -22.19 18.53
N ILE A 11 3.66 -21.80 17.56
CA ILE A 11 3.84 -22.15 16.15
C ILE A 11 5.13 -21.53 15.58
N GLU A 12 5.44 -20.28 15.88
CA GLU A 12 6.68 -19.63 15.46
C GLU A 12 7.92 -20.34 16.03
N SER A 13 7.85 -20.79 17.29
CA SER A 13 8.90 -21.59 17.91
C SER A 13 9.05 -22.97 17.26
N GLU A 14 7.94 -23.64 16.92
CA GLU A 14 7.94 -24.92 16.22
C GLU A 14 8.56 -24.78 14.82
N MET A 15 8.14 -23.77 14.07
CA MET A 15 8.72 -23.46 12.75
C MET A 15 10.23 -23.17 12.81
N ALA A 16 10.70 -22.45 13.85
CA ALA A 16 12.11 -22.15 14.02
C ALA A 16 12.96 -23.39 14.33
N ARG A 17 12.39 -24.38 15.01
CA ARG A 17 13.06 -25.67 15.35
C ARG A 17 13.00 -26.67 14.21
N THR A 18 12.03 -26.55 13.30
CA THR A 18 11.82 -27.49 12.21
C THR A 18 12.85 -27.23 11.11
N GLN A 19 13.64 -28.25 10.78
CA GLN A 19 14.61 -28.17 9.70
C GLN A 19 13.89 -28.05 8.34
N LYS A 20 14.32 -27.12 7.49
CA LYS A 20 13.73 -26.90 6.17
C LYS A 20 14.28 -27.93 5.17
N ASN A 21 13.52 -28.97 4.87
CA ASN A 21 13.84 -29.95 3.84
C ASN A 21 12.54 -30.46 3.17
N LYS A 22 12.65 -31.26 2.12
CA LYS A 22 11.50 -31.76 1.36
C LYS A 22 10.54 -32.62 2.22
N ALA A 23 11.05 -33.33 3.21
CA ALA A 23 10.23 -34.16 4.11
C ALA A 23 9.39 -33.34 5.08
N THR A 24 9.86 -32.16 5.46
CA THR A 24 9.18 -31.25 6.40
C THR A 24 8.40 -30.14 5.72
N SER A 25 8.51 -29.98 4.40
CA SER A 25 7.87 -28.88 3.65
C SER A 25 6.34 -28.89 3.79
N TYR A 26 5.73 -30.08 3.73
CA TYR A 26 4.30 -30.28 3.96
C TYR A 26 3.86 -29.75 5.34
N HIS A 27 4.57 -30.13 6.40
CA HIS A 27 4.30 -29.71 7.76
C HIS A 27 4.51 -28.21 7.95
N LEU A 28 5.60 -27.66 7.40
CA LEU A 28 5.86 -26.23 7.42
C LEU A 28 4.78 -25.44 6.69
N GLY A 29 4.25 -25.97 5.58
CA GLY A 29 3.12 -25.37 4.85
C GLY A 29 1.86 -25.28 5.71
N GLN A 30 1.53 -26.36 6.45
CA GLN A 30 0.40 -26.34 7.39
C GLN A 30 0.61 -25.34 8.52
N LEU A 31 1.80 -25.29 9.12
CA LEU A 31 2.12 -24.34 10.19
C LEU A 31 2.02 -22.88 9.71
N LYS A 32 2.49 -22.56 8.50
CA LYS A 32 2.34 -21.25 7.88
C LYS A 32 0.87 -20.86 7.68
N ALA A 33 0.05 -21.80 7.18
CA ALA A 33 -1.37 -21.59 7.00
C ALA A 33 -2.10 -21.34 8.34
N LYS A 34 -1.77 -22.12 9.39
CA LYS A 34 -2.29 -21.91 10.76
C LYS A 34 -1.90 -20.55 11.31
N LEU A 35 -0.63 -20.19 11.15
CA LEU A 35 -0.10 -18.89 11.60
C LEU A 35 -0.83 -17.73 10.92
N ALA A 36 -1.04 -17.81 9.61
CA ALA A 36 -1.76 -16.79 8.85
C ALA A 36 -3.20 -16.60 9.35
N LYS A 37 -3.91 -17.70 9.62
CA LYS A 37 -5.26 -17.66 10.20
C LYS A 37 -5.28 -17.00 11.59
N LEU A 38 -4.40 -17.42 12.49
CA LEU A 38 -4.33 -16.86 13.84
C LEU A 38 -3.97 -15.37 13.82
N LYS A 39 -3.06 -14.95 12.95
CA LYS A 39 -2.73 -13.53 12.74
C LYS A 39 -3.92 -12.75 12.18
N ARG A 40 -4.69 -13.32 11.26
CA ARG A 40 -5.94 -12.71 10.79
C ARG A 40 -6.97 -12.57 11.90
N GLU A 41 -7.21 -13.61 12.70
CA GLU A 41 -8.13 -13.57 13.85
C GLU A 41 -7.71 -12.52 14.87
N LEU A 42 -6.40 -12.35 15.08
CA LEU A 42 -5.87 -11.31 15.96
C LEU A 42 -6.18 -9.90 15.46
N LEU A 43 -6.22 -9.69 14.14
CA LEU A 43 -6.50 -8.39 13.53
C LEU A 43 -8.00 -8.10 13.38
N THR A 44 -8.83 -9.15 13.29
CA THR A 44 -10.28 -8.99 13.15
C THR A 44 -10.87 -8.64 14.53
N PRO A 45 -11.61 -7.54 14.69
CA PRO A 45 -12.26 -7.24 15.96
C PRO A 45 -13.27 -8.35 16.26
N THR A 46 -13.15 -8.99 17.42
CA THR A 46 -14.18 -9.90 17.94
C THR A 46 -15.44 -9.08 18.19
N SER A 47 -16.47 -9.32 17.41
CA SER A 47 -17.81 -8.75 17.59
C SER A 47 -18.51 -9.40 18.77
N SER A 48 -18.04 -9.15 19.99
CA SER A 48 -18.75 -9.49 21.21
C SER A 48 -18.98 -8.21 22.02
N GLY A 49 -20.15 -7.63 21.85
CA GLY A 49 -20.62 -6.49 22.63
C GLY A 49 -21.06 -5.34 21.75
N GLY A 50 -22.39 -5.13 21.69
CA GLY A 50 -23.05 -4.06 20.96
C GLY A 50 -22.49 -2.67 21.31
N GLY A 51 -21.96 -2.04 20.34
CA GLY A 51 -21.48 -0.68 20.34
C GLY A 51 -20.87 -0.44 18.98
N GLY A 52 -21.47 0.43 18.17
CA GLY A 52 -20.97 0.80 16.86
C GLY A 52 -19.50 1.20 16.96
N GLY A 53 -18.60 0.29 16.63
CA GLY A 53 -17.20 0.59 16.50
C GLY A 53 -17.05 1.57 15.36
N SER A 54 -16.86 2.86 15.68
CA SER A 54 -16.33 3.80 14.72
C SER A 54 -15.00 3.23 14.25
N GLY A 55 -14.99 2.65 13.05
CA GLY A 55 -13.75 2.32 12.38
C GLY A 55 -12.90 3.59 12.45
N PHE A 56 -11.62 3.45 12.82
CA PHE A 56 -10.67 4.54 12.75
C PHE A 56 -10.44 4.86 11.27
N ASP A 57 -11.44 5.49 10.68
CA ASP A 57 -11.36 6.00 9.32
C ASP A 57 -10.75 7.39 9.43
N VAL A 58 -9.46 7.48 9.19
CA VAL A 58 -8.81 8.78 9.01
C VAL A 58 -9.45 9.40 7.77
N ALA A 59 -10.10 10.54 7.95
CA ALA A 59 -10.71 11.25 6.83
C ALA A 59 -9.66 11.42 5.71
N ARG A 60 -9.98 10.88 4.54
CA ARG A 60 -9.09 10.96 3.37
C ARG A 60 -9.15 12.36 2.82
N THR A 61 -8.08 13.12 3.06
CA THR A 61 -7.88 14.43 2.47
C THR A 61 -6.79 14.34 1.40
N GLY A 62 -7.09 14.75 0.17
CA GLY A 62 -6.15 14.69 -0.94
C GLY A 62 -6.24 13.44 -1.81
N VAL A 63 -5.36 13.38 -2.80
CA VAL A 63 -5.33 12.33 -3.84
C VAL A 63 -4.71 11.03 -3.36
N ALA A 64 -3.70 11.14 -2.51
CA ALA A 64 -2.96 10.01 -1.96
C ALA A 64 -2.61 10.24 -0.49
N SER A 65 -2.35 9.15 0.24
CA SER A 65 -1.89 9.16 1.62
C SER A 65 -0.57 8.41 1.76
N VAL A 66 0.37 8.99 2.50
CA VAL A 66 1.71 8.46 2.76
C VAL A 66 1.90 8.31 4.25
N GLY A 67 2.29 7.12 4.70
CA GLY A 67 2.54 6.82 6.11
C GLY A 67 4.02 6.88 6.45
N PHE A 68 4.37 7.42 7.63
CA PHE A 68 5.73 7.42 8.16
C PHE A 68 5.88 6.38 9.26
N ILE A 69 6.84 5.48 9.09
CA ILE A 69 7.16 4.41 10.05
C ILE A 69 8.65 4.49 10.38
N GLY A 70 9.00 4.19 11.62
CA GLY A 70 10.40 4.14 12.05
C GLY A 70 10.52 4.15 13.57
N PHE A 71 11.69 3.79 14.07
CA PHE A 71 11.99 3.81 15.49
C PHE A 71 11.92 5.22 16.11
N PRO A 72 11.82 5.35 17.41
CA PRO A 72 11.95 6.65 18.07
C PRO A 72 13.29 7.33 17.73
N SER A 73 13.27 8.66 17.65
CA SER A 73 14.47 9.50 17.43
C SER A 73 15.19 9.35 16.09
N VAL A 74 14.59 8.71 15.09
CA VAL A 74 15.14 8.63 13.72
C VAL A 74 14.89 9.89 12.89
N GLY A 75 14.10 10.86 13.41
CA GLY A 75 13.79 12.12 12.73
C GLY A 75 12.52 12.13 11.91
N LYS A 76 11.53 11.25 12.19
CA LYS A 76 10.23 11.24 11.50
C LYS A 76 9.49 12.57 11.56
N SER A 77 9.35 13.12 12.77
CA SER A 77 8.64 14.38 12.99
C SER A 77 9.36 15.56 12.34
N THR A 78 10.69 15.57 12.37
CA THR A 78 11.52 16.56 11.68
C THR A 78 11.30 16.50 10.16
N LEU A 79 11.34 15.28 9.59
CA LEU A 79 11.07 15.07 8.16
C LEU A 79 9.66 15.52 7.78
N MET A 80 8.66 15.14 8.56
CA MET A 80 7.28 15.51 8.32
C MET A 80 7.06 17.02 8.38
N SER A 81 7.62 17.70 9.40
CA SER A 81 7.58 19.17 9.51
C SER A 81 8.25 19.84 8.31
N ARG A 82 9.38 19.29 7.86
CA ARG A 82 10.10 19.82 6.69
C ARG A 82 9.27 19.71 5.41
N LEU A 83 8.62 18.56 5.20
CA LEU A 83 7.79 18.31 4.02
C LEU A 83 6.50 19.14 4.03
N THR A 84 5.86 19.29 5.17
CA THR A 84 4.56 20.00 5.28
C THR A 84 4.69 21.50 5.42
N GLY A 85 5.91 22.03 5.67
CA GLY A 85 6.14 23.44 5.95
C GLY A 85 5.49 23.93 7.26
N GLN A 86 4.85 23.05 8.01
CA GLN A 86 4.32 23.35 9.33
C GLN A 86 5.33 22.87 10.37
N HIS A 87 5.76 23.77 11.25
CA HIS A 87 6.41 23.37 12.48
C HIS A 87 5.40 22.55 13.30
N SER A 88 5.38 21.24 13.08
CA SER A 88 4.89 20.34 14.08
C SER A 88 5.81 20.55 15.26
N GLU A 89 5.33 21.28 16.29
CA GLU A 89 6.01 21.25 17.57
C GLU A 89 6.25 19.79 17.86
N ALA A 90 7.52 19.41 17.97
CA ALA A 90 7.92 18.12 18.48
C ALA A 90 7.57 18.13 19.98
N ALA A 91 6.30 18.34 20.26
CA ALA A 91 5.76 18.17 21.59
C ALA A 91 5.97 16.72 21.92
N ALA A 92 6.71 16.48 22.98
CA ALA A 92 6.84 15.23 23.66
C ALA A 92 5.44 14.75 24.05
N TYR A 93 4.70 14.20 23.08
CA TYR A 93 3.46 13.52 23.32
C TYR A 93 3.79 12.15 23.88
N GLU A 94 3.93 12.09 25.19
CA GLU A 94 3.65 10.89 25.92
C GLU A 94 2.27 10.36 25.46
N PHE A 95 2.29 9.30 24.74
CA PHE A 95 1.35 8.19 24.46
C PHE A 95 -0.14 8.33 24.88
N THR A 96 -0.79 9.48 24.81
CA THR A 96 -2.13 9.59 25.36
C THR A 96 -3.29 9.64 24.38
N THR A 97 -3.09 9.91 23.09
CA THR A 97 -4.16 9.74 22.07
C THR A 97 -3.56 9.51 20.70
N LEU A 98 -4.16 8.63 19.90
CA LEU A 98 -3.85 8.38 18.48
C LEU A 98 -4.39 9.55 17.63
N THR A 99 -3.90 10.73 17.88
CA THR A 99 -4.09 11.88 17.00
C THR A 99 -2.94 11.84 15.99
N THR A 100 -3.13 11.06 14.93
CA THR A 100 -2.39 11.28 13.71
C THR A 100 -2.72 12.70 13.26
N VAL A 101 -1.81 13.64 13.50
CA VAL A 101 -1.96 14.98 12.93
C VAL A 101 -1.67 14.84 11.43
N PRO A 102 -2.69 14.91 10.56
CA PRO A 102 -2.46 14.78 9.13
C PRO A 102 -1.76 16.05 8.65
N GLY A 103 -0.51 15.90 8.22
CA GLY A 103 0.15 16.91 7.41
C GLY A 103 -0.33 16.81 5.95
N GLN A 104 -0.23 17.89 5.20
CA GLN A 104 -0.51 17.91 3.77
C GLN A 104 0.65 18.53 3.03
N VAL A 105 1.07 17.87 1.95
CA VAL A 105 2.11 18.37 1.05
C VAL A 105 1.50 18.60 -0.32
N MET A 106 1.75 19.79 -0.89
CA MET A 106 1.40 20.09 -2.27
C MET A 106 2.60 19.81 -3.15
N TYR A 107 2.48 18.84 -4.03
CA TYR A 107 3.53 18.48 -4.98
C TYR A 107 2.94 18.21 -6.37
N ASN A 108 3.48 18.85 -7.40
CA ASN A 108 3.00 18.76 -8.80
C ASN A 108 1.49 18.97 -8.95
N GLY A 109 0.91 19.89 -8.18
CA GLY A 109 -0.54 20.17 -8.19
C GLY A 109 -1.40 19.15 -7.44
N ALA A 110 -0.80 18.16 -6.80
CA ALA A 110 -1.49 17.17 -5.97
C ALA A 110 -1.38 17.49 -4.48
N ALA A 111 -2.50 17.39 -3.78
CA ALA A 111 -2.52 17.38 -2.33
C ALA A 111 -2.29 15.95 -1.83
N ILE A 112 -1.17 15.70 -1.17
CA ILE A 112 -0.78 14.40 -0.62
C ILE A 112 -0.84 14.47 0.90
N GLN A 113 -1.62 13.59 1.50
CA GLN A 113 -1.77 13.48 2.95
C GLN A 113 -0.60 12.73 3.55
N MET A 114 0.03 13.31 4.58
CA MET A 114 1.13 12.70 5.34
C MET A 114 0.61 12.25 6.71
N LEU A 115 0.85 11.00 7.07
CA LEU A 115 0.36 10.38 8.31
C LEU A 115 1.55 9.89 9.13
N ASP A 116 1.75 10.44 10.33
CA ASP A 116 2.71 9.86 11.28
C ASP A 116 2.09 8.62 11.93
N LEU A 117 2.77 7.50 11.85
CA LEU A 117 2.34 6.21 12.36
C LEU A 117 3.25 5.78 13.54
N PRO A 118 3.09 6.39 14.71
CA PRO A 118 3.92 6.07 15.87
C PRO A 118 3.57 4.69 16.45
N GLY A 119 4.56 3.98 16.98
CA GLY A 119 4.32 2.82 17.85
C GLY A 119 4.03 1.48 17.15
N ILE A 120 4.29 1.34 15.84
CA ILE A 120 4.21 0.03 15.17
C ILE A 120 5.20 -0.94 15.81
N ILE A 121 6.39 -0.48 16.15
CA ILE A 121 7.56 -1.31 16.47
C ILE A 121 7.58 -1.87 17.91
N GLN A 122 6.86 -1.31 18.86
CA GLN A 122 7.01 -1.66 20.28
C GLN A 122 5.78 -2.31 20.96
N GLY A 123 4.73 -2.64 20.26
CA GLY A 123 3.53 -3.12 20.96
C GLY A 123 2.61 -4.02 20.15
N ALA A 124 2.86 -4.22 18.90
CA ALA A 124 1.98 -5.01 18.03
C ALA A 124 2.10 -6.51 18.33
N LYS A 125 3.30 -7.00 18.68
CA LYS A 125 3.53 -8.39 19.12
C LYS A 125 2.88 -8.73 20.45
N ASP A 126 2.71 -7.76 21.32
CA ASP A 126 2.13 -7.97 22.67
C ASP A 126 0.61 -7.91 22.70
N GLY A 127 -0.06 -7.82 21.55
CA GLY A 127 -1.51 -7.85 21.46
C GLY A 127 -2.22 -6.63 22.08
N LYS A 128 -1.47 -5.61 22.49
CA LYS A 128 -2.06 -4.38 23.06
C LYS A 128 -2.73 -3.60 21.94
N GLY A 129 -4.00 -3.21 22.14
CA GLY A 129 -4.93 -2.70 21.12
C GLY A 129 -4.43 -1.55 20.22
N ARG A 130 -3.43 -0.78 20.65
CA ARG A 130 -2.87 0.35 19.89
C ARG A 130 -2.11 -0.06 18.60
N GLY A 131 -1.33 -1.15 18.64
CA GLY A 131 -0.61 -1.62 17.46
C GLY A 131 -1.53 -2.03 16.30
N ARG A 132 -2.71 -2.60 16.61
CA ARG A 132 -3.70 -2.98 15.59
C ARG A 132 -4.27 -1.76 14.86
N GLN A 133 -4.51 -0.67 15.58
CA GLN A 133 -5.07 0.57 15.02
C GLN A 133 -4.07 1.21 14.05
N VAL A 134 -2.81 1.30 14.44
CA VAL A 134 -1.75 1.85 13.59
C VAL A 134 -1.56 1.03 12.32
N ILE A 135 -1.62 -0.31 12.43
CA ILE A 135 -1.56 -1.20 11.26
C ILE A 135 -2.78 -1.03 10.36
N ALA A 136 -3.98 -0.86 10.92
CA ALA A 136 -5.17 -0.58 10.12
C ALA A 136 -5.00 0.71 9.30
N VAL A 137 -4.46 1.77 9.91
CA VAL A 137 -4.15 3.02 9.19
C VAL A 137 -3.03 2.81 8.17
N ALA A 138 -1.95 2.08 8.51
CA ALA A 138 -0.89 1.75 7.56
C ALA A 138 -1.41 1.04 6.30
N LYS A 139 -2.37 0.13 6.44
CA LYS A 139 -3.02 -0.56 5.31
C LYS A 139 -3.85 0.37 4.40
N THR A 140 -4.25 1.52 4.88
CA THR A 140 -4.97 2.51 4.07
C THR A 140 -4.04 3.47 3.33
N CYS A 141 -2.74 3.47 3.65
CA CYS A 141 -1.74 4.28 2.97
C CYS A 141 -1.45 3.72 1.57
N HIS A 142 -1.15 4.64 0.64
CA HIS A 142 -0.79 4.30 -0.73
C HIS A 142 0.72 4.11 -0.89
N LEU A 143 1.50 4.68 0.03
CA LEU A 143 2.96 4.56 0.11
C LEU A 143 3.37 4.67 1.58
N ILE A 144 4.45 4.01 1.94
CA ILE A 144 5.03 4.10 3.28
C ILE A 144 6.48 4.56 3.17
N PHE A 145 6.84 5.58 3.94
CA PHE A 145 8.23 5.93 4.23
C PHE A 145 8.68 5.18 5.47
N ILE A 146 9.70 4.35 5.32
CA ILE A 146 10.42 3.76 6.46
C ILE A 146 11.62 4.65 6.74
N VAL A 147 11.55 5.43 7.81
CA VAL A 147 12.63 6.35 8.20
C VAL A 147 13.62 5.61 9.09
N LEU A 148 14.86 5.57 8.63
CA LEU A 148 15.98 4.91 9.30
C LEU A 148 17.07 5.92 9.62
N ASP A 149 17.77 5.75 10.74
CA ASP A 149 18.92 6.54 11.11
C ASP A 149 20.19 5.84 10.60
N VAL A 150 20.97 6.52 9.76
CA VAL A 150 22.18 5.96 9.15
C VAL A 150 23.25 5.58 10.18
N ASN A 151 23.22 6.18 11.37
CA ASN A 151 24.13 5.87 12.48
C ASN A 151 23.74 4.58 13.22
N LYS A 152 22.57 3.98 12.91
CA LYS A 152 22.08 2.77 13.55
C LYS A 152 22.27 1.56 12.64
N PRO A 153 22.38 0.35 13.23
CA PRO A 153 22.50 -0.86 12.42
C PRO A 153 21.30 -1.07 11.48
N LEU A 154 21.54 -1.58 10.27
CA LEU A 154 20.49 -1.95 9.30
C LEU A 154 19.58 -3.10 9.78
N THR A 155 19.83 -3.66 10.96
CA THR A 155 18.92 -4.61 11.62
C THR A 155 17.54 -4.00 11.86
N ASP A 156 17.48 -2.69 12.12
CA ASP A 156 16.24 -1.94 12.30
C ASP A 156 15.32 -2.06 11.08
N LYS A 157 15.88 -1.99 9.88
CA LYS A 157 15.16 -2.21 8.63
C LYS A 157 14.47 -3.57 8.61
N ARG A 158 15.22 -4.66 8.91
CA ARG A 158 14.71 -6.03 8.89
C ARG A 158 13.61 -6.25 9.94
N VAL A 159 13.74 -5.62 11.10
CA VAL A 159 12.72 -5.71 12.16
C VAL A 159 11.41 -5.08 11.72
N ILE A 160 11.46 -3.88 11.14
CA ILE A 160 10.27 -3.18 10.64
C ILE A 160 9.61 -3.98 9.49
N GLU A 161 10.40 -4.47 8.53
CA GLU A 161 9.93 -5.28 7.42
C GLU A 161 9.21 -6.54 7.91
N ALA A 162 9.85 -7.29 8.81
CA ALA A 162 9.28 -8.52 9.38
C ALA A 162 7.98 -8.25 10.16
N GLU A 163 7.88 -7.11 10.82
CA GLU A 163 6.69 -6.72 11.54
C GLU A 163 5.54 -6.37 10.58
N LEU A 164 5.79 -5.55 9.56
CA LEU A 164 4.81 -5.20 8.54
C LEU A 164 4.34 -6.44 7.76
N GLU A 165 5.26 -7.30 7.34
CA GLU A 165 4.93 -8.57 6.67
C GLU A 165 4.11 -9.49 7.58
N GLY A 166 4.43 -9.55 8.87
CA GLY A 166 3.69 -10.29 9.88
C GLY A 166 2.22 -9.87 9.99
N PHE A 167 1.92 -8.60 9.74
CA PHE A 167 0.56 -8.08 9.70
C PHE A 167 -0.11 -8.12 8.33
N GLY A 168 0.55 -8.72 7.34
CA GLY A 168 0.00 -8.90 6.00
C GLY A 168 0.15 -7.70 5.09
N ILE A 169 1.08 -6.79 5.38
CA ILE A 169 1.51 -5.74 4.45
C ILE A 169 2.68 -6.30 3.65
N ARG A 170 2.54 -6.41 2.34
CA ARG A 170 3.58 -6.84 1.42
C ARG A 170 4.28 -5.63 0.85
N ILE A 171 5.57 -5.51 1.19
CA ILE A 171 6.40 -4.35 0.91
C ILE A 171 7.07 -4.53 -0.46
N ASN A 172 6.91 -3.56 -1.35
CA ASN A 172 7.55 -3.55 -2.68
C ASN A 172 7.37 -4.86 -3.47
N LYS A 173 6.24 -5.55 -3.25
CA LYS A 173 5.84 -6.75 -3.97
C LYS A 173 4.56 -6.49 -4.74
N GLU A 174 4.40 -7.19 -5.85
CA GLU A 174 3.14 -7.23 -6.59
C GLU A 174 2.31 -8.45 -6.16
N PRO A 175 0.97 -8.37 -6.27
CA PRO A 175 0.12 -9.54 -6.05
C PRO A 175 0.55 -10.72 -6.94
N PRO A 176 0.67 -11.95 -6.40
CA PRO A 176 1.08 -13.09 -7.19
C PRO A 176 0.04 -13.42 -8.26
N ASN A 177 0.51 -13.78 -9.46
CA ASN A 177 -0.37 -14.12 -10.58
C ASN A 177 -0.95 -15.53 -10.41
N ILE A 178 -1.82 -15.68 -9.41
CA ILE A 178 -2.54 -16.91 -9.09
C ILE A 178 -4.04 -16.63 -9.12
N VAL A 179 -4.77 -17.37 -9.95
CA VAL A 179 -6.23 -17.27 -10.00
C VAL A 179 -6.81 -18.38 -9.13
N PHE A 180 -7.57 -17.99 -8.12
CA PHE A 180 -8.25 -18.91 -7.20
C PHE A 180 -9.76 -18.77 -7.34
N LYS A 181 -10.46 -19.89 -7.60
CA LYS A 181 -11.93 -19.95 -7.63
C LYS A 181 -12.41 -21.12 -6.79
N LYS A 182 -13.10 -20.82 -5.68
CA LYS A 182 -13.73 -21.86 -4.86
C LYS A 182 -14.91 -22.48 -5.62
N LYS A 183 -15.05 -23.81 -5.54
CA LYS A 183 -16.17 -24.59 -6.10
C LYS A 183 -16.91 -25.33 -4.98
N ASP A 184 -18.15 -25.68 -5.22
CA ASP A 184 -18.92 -26.47 -4.27
C ASP A 184 -18.61 -27.97 -4.39
N LYS A 185 -18.30 -28.45 -5.60
CA LYS A 185 -18.02 -29.87 -5.93
C LYS A 185 -16.93 -29.97 -7.00
N GLY A 186 -16.28 -31.14 -7.12
CA GLY A 186 -15.34 -31.43 -8.20
C GLY A 186 -13.87 -31.60 -7.77
N GLY A 187 -13.56 -31.48 -6.47
CA GLY A 187 -12.18 -31.62 -5.98
C GLY A 187 -11.26 -30.43 -6.30
N LEU A 188 -9.98 -30.60 -6.03
CA LEU A 188 -8.95 -29.58 -6.29
C LEU A 188 -8.38 -29.79 -7.70
N ASN A 189 -8.57 -28.81 -8.56
CA ASN A 189 -7.98 -28.76 -9.89
C ASN A 189 -6.85 -27.73 -9.88
N ILE A 190 -5.61 -28.19 -10.02
CA ILE A 190 -4.41 -27.35 -9.97
C ILE A 190 -3.80 -27.36 -11.36
N THR A 191 -3.70 -26.19 -11.97
CA THR A 191 -3.08 -25.97 -13.28
C THR A 191 -1.95 -24.96 -13.15
N SER A 192 -0.84 -25.24 -13.81
CA SER A 192 0.33 -24.35 -13.81
C SER A 192 0.76 -24.12 -15.25
N THR A 193 1.08 -22.86 -15.58
CA THR A 193 1.62 -22.47 -16.90
C THR A 193 3.14 -22.39 -16.91
N VAL A 194 3.76 -22.43 -15.73
CA VAL A 194 5.22 -22.41 -15.53
C VAL A 194 5.65 -23.56 -14.62
N PRO A 195 6.88 -24.04 -14.73
CA PRO A 195 7.41 -25.02 -13.78
C PRO A 195 7.38 -24.46 -12.37
N LEU A 196 6.89 -25.24 -11.41
CA LEU A 196 6.88 -24.87 -10.00
C LEU A 196 8.16 -25.39 -9.34
N THR A 197 9.05 -24.50 -8.91
CA THR A 197 10.32 -24.88 -8.24
C THR A 197 10.24 -24.77 -6.72
N HIS A 198 9.32 -23.94 -6.21
CA HIS A 198 9.22 -23.58 -4.80
C HIS A 198 8.02 -24.21 -4.07
N ILE A 199 7.10 -24.84 -4.78
CA ILE A 199 5.90 -25.45 -4.19
C ILE A 199 5.51 -26.71 -4.96
N ASP A 200 5.19 -27.78 -4.22
CA ASP A 200 4.70 -29.04 -4.76
C ASP A 200 3.17 -29.12 -4.69
N HIS A 201 2.55 -29.98 -5.53
CA HIS A 201 1.10 -30.21 -5.52
C HIS A 201 0.57 -30.69 -4.16
N ASP A 202 1.36 -31.47 -3.41
CA ASP A 202 0.94 -32.00 -2.11
C ASP A 202 0.97 -30.90 -1.02
N GLU A 203 1.91 -29.96 -1.13
CA GLU A 203 1.94 -28.77 -0.28
C GLU A 203 0.73 -27.87 -0.53
N ILE A 204 0.32 -27.67 -1.80
CA ILE A 204 -0.90 -26.95 -2.14
C ILE A 204 -2.11 -27.62 -1.50
N LYS A 205 -2.23 -28.95 -1.61
CA LYS A 205 -3.32 -29.72 -0.97
C LYS A 205 -3.32 -29.57 0.54
N ALA A 206 -2.13 -29.57 1.17
CA ALA A 206 -1.98 -29.38 2.61
C ALA A 206 -2.53 -28.01 3.07
N VAL A 207 -2.15 -26.95 2.37
CA VAL A 207 -2.64 -25.60 2.63
C VAL A 207 -4.15 -25.52 2.43
N MET A 208 -4.68 -26.10 1.32
CA MET A 208 -6.13 -26.13 1.06
C MET A 208 -6.90 -26.90 2.16
N GLY A 209 -6.37 -28.04 2.61
CA GLY A 209 -6.93 -28.82 3.72
C GLY A 209 -7.02 -28.01 5.00
N GLU A 210 -5.97 -27.25 5.33
CA GLU A 210 -5.97 -26.37 6.51
C GLU A 210 -7.05 -25.28 6.41
N TYR A 211 -7.30 -24.74 5.20
CA TYR A 211 -8.38 -23.77 4.95
C TYR A 211 -9.77 -24.44 4.80
N ARG A 212 -9.87 -25.77 4.95
CA ARG A 212 -11.10 -26.54 4.75
C ARG A 212 -11.74 -26.33 3.38
N ILE A 213 -10.90 -26.20 2.35
CA ILE A 213 -11.30 -26.02 0.96
C ILE A 213 -11.06 -27.35 0.24
N ASN A 214 -12.14 -28.11 0.01
CA ASN A 214 -12.08 -29.43 -0.61
C ASN A 214 -12.25 -29.37 -2.14
N SER A 215 -12.78 -28.26 -2.67
CA SER A 215 -13.04 -28.09 -4.10
C SER A 215 -12.71 -26.68 -4.54
N ALA A 216 -11.78 -26.55 -5.48
CA ALA A 216 -11.36 -25.27 -6.05
C ALA A 216 -10.62 -25.45 -7.38
N ASP A 217 -10.64 -24.42 -8.23
CA ASP A 217 -9.72 -24.26 -9.35
C ASP A 217 -8.61 -23.30 -8.95
N ILE A 218 -7.38 -23.72 -9.14
CA ILE A 218 -6.19 -22.94 -8.85
C ILE A 218 -5.35 -22.91 -10.13
N ALA A 219 -5.23 -21.72 -10.74
CA ALA A 219 -4.37 -21.52 -11.90
C ALA A 219 -3.17 -20.67 -11.50
N ILE A 220 -1.98 -21.27 -11.51
CA ILE A 220 -0.72 -20.66 -11.11
C ILE A 220 0.03 -20.26 -12.37
N ARG A 221 0.32 -18.97 -12.51
CA ARG A 221 0.97 -18.37 -13.69
C ARG A 221 2.34 -17.76 -13.39
N CYS A 222 2.87 -18.03 -12.20
CA CYS A 222 4.21 -17.61 -11.77
C CYS A 222 4.85 -18.74 -10.98
N ASP A 223 6.17 -18.72 -10.79
CA ASP A 223 6.85 -19.65 -9.88
C ASP A 223 6.59 -19.23 -8.43
N ALA A 224 5.45 -19.69 -7.93
CA ALA A 224 4.88 -19.25 -6.66
C ALA A 224 5.47 -20.02 -5.46
N THR A 225 5.48 -19.35 -4.30
CA THR A 225 5.79 -19.96 -3.02
C THR A 225 4.51 -20.30 -2.24
N ILE A 226 4.66 -21.05 -1.14
CA ILE A 226 3.55 -21.33 -0.20
C ILE A 226 2.97 -20.01 0.35
N ASP A 227 3.81 -19.02 0.62
CA ASP A 227 3.39 -17.73 1.15
C ASP A 227 2.54 -16.95 0.13
N ASP A 228 2.87 -17.02 -1.16
CA ASP A 228 2.08 -16.43 -2.25
C ASP A 228 0.69 -17.06 -2.36
N LEU A 229 0.60 -18.38 -2.22
CA LEU A 229 -0.67 -19.08 -2.21
C LEU A 229 -1.54 -18.66 -1.02
N ILE A 230 -0.95 -18.56 0.18
CA ILE A 230 -1.63 -18.11 1.38
C ILE A 230 -2.10 -16.65 1.20
N ASP A 231 -1.31 -15.80 0.55
CA ASP A 231 -1.67 -14.41 0.31
C ASP A 231 -2.89 -14.28 -0.61
N VAL A 232 -3.03 -15.15 -1.61
CA VAL A 232 -4.22 -15.20 -2.46
C VAL A 232 -5.45 -15.68 -1.69
N LEU A 233 -5.30 -16.70 -0.83
CA LEU A 233 -6.40 -17.19 0.02
C LEU A 233 -6.86 -16.14 1.03
N GLU A 234 -5.93 -15.34 1.52
CA GLU A 234 -6.15 -14.27 2.50
C GLU A 234 -6.19 -12.87 1.84
N ALA A 235 -6.53 -12.76 0.56
CA ALA A 235 -6.46 -11.52 -0.21
C ALA A 235 -7.12 -10.31 0.47
N LYS A 236 -8.23 -10.53 1.18
CA LYS A 236 -8.94 -9.47 1.92
C LYS A 236 -8.14 -8.90 3.09
N SER A 237 -7.19 -9.65 3.63
CA SER A 237 -6.36 -9.24 4.77
C SER A 237 -4.98 -8.76 4.35
N ARG A 238 -4.63 -8.89 3.07
CA ARG A 238 -3.34 -8.49 2.50
C ARG A 238 -3.41 -7.13 1.84
N SER A 239 -2.32 -6.36 1.97
CA SER A 239 -2.16 -5.07 1.31
C SER A 239 -0.76 -5.03 0.69
N TYR A 240 -0.69 -4.67 -0.58
CA TYR A 240 0.56 -4.51 -1.32
C TYR A 240 0.86 -3.02 -1.39
N ILE A 241 1.88 -2.58 -0.67
CA ILE A 241 2.17 -1.16 -0.50
C ILE A 241 3.63 -0.91 -0.88
N PRO A 242 3.89 0.03 -1.79
CA PRO A 242 5.26 0.45 -2.08
C PRO A 242 5.86 1.14 -0.86
N VAL A 243 7.17 0.94 -0.67
CA VAL A 243 7.94 1.53 0.43
C VAL A 243 9.18 2.20 -0.12
N ILE A 244 9.51 3.36 0.44
CA ILE A 244 10.79 4.05 0.25
C ILE A 244 11.50 4.10 1.61
N TYR A 245 12.77 3.70 1.64
CA TYR A 245 13.60 3.78 2.83
C TYR A 245 14.27 5.15 2.88
N ALA A 246 13.74 6.06 3.70
CA ALA A 246 14.35 7.36 3.95
C ALA A 246 15.51 7.19 4.94
N LEU A 247 16.74 7.17 4.43
CA LEU A 247 17.96 7.02 5.23
C LEU A 247 18.37 8.41 5.73
N ASN A 248 17.96 8.74 6.95
CA ASN A 248 18.09 10.07 7.52
C ASN A 248 19.42 10.25 8.28
N LYS A 249 19.83 11.52 8.42
CA LYS A 249 21.04 12.00 9.10
C LYS A 249 22.33 11.74 8.32
N ILE A 250 22.29 11.86 6.99
CA ILE A 250 23.49 11.71 6.14
C ILE A 250 24.52 12.79 6.39
N ASP A 251 24.18 13.85 7.08
CA ASP A 251 25.09 14.91 7.54
C ASP A 251 26.15 14.44 8.52
N SER A 252 25.98 13.24 9.10
CA SER A 252 26.89 12.66 10.09
C SER A 252 27.81 11.55 9.55
N ILE A 253 27.74 11.23 8.26
CA ILE A 253 28.49 10.15 7.63
C ILE A 253 29.44 10.65 6.54
N SER A 254 30.41 9.82 6.15
CA SER A 254 31.35 10.12 5.08
C SER A 254 30.71 9.91 3.67
N ILE A 255 31.38 10.46 2.65
CA ILE A 255 30.95 10.31 1.25
C ILE A 255 31.03 8.85 0.79
N GLU A 256 32.03 8.10 1.27
CA GLU A 256 32.21 6.69 0.95
C GLU A 256 31.07 5.83 1.52
N GLU A 257 30.63 6.14 2.74
CA GLU A 257 29.47 5.49 3.36
C GLU A 257 28.18 5.85 2.62
N LEU A 258 28.04 7.10 2.19
CA LEU A 258 26.90 7.56 1.42
C LEU A 258 26.78 6.81 0.09
N ASP A 259 27.88 6.57 -0.63
CA ASP A 259 27.89 5.79 -1.87
C ASP A 259 27.38 4.35 -1.65
N LEU A 260 27.72 3.73 -0.53
CA LEU A 260 27.22 2.40 -0.17
C LEU A 260 25.72 2.41 0.13
N LEU A 261 25.23 3.44 0.82
CA LEU A 261 23.81 3.56 1.16
C LEU A 261 22.95 3.83 -0.07
N TYR A 262 23.47 4.59 -1.04
CA TYR A 262 22.76 4.88 -2.30
C TYR A 262 22.50 3.63 -3.15
N ARG A 263 23.30 2.59 -2.99
CA ARG A 263 23.13 1.31 -3.70
C ARG A 263 22.00 0.43 -3.14
N ILE A 264 21.41 0.80 -2.00
CA ILE A 264 20.30 0.04 -1.40
C ILE A 264 19.03 0.27 -2.23
N PRO A 265 18.38 -0.80 -2.73
CA PRO A 265 17.17 -0.63 -3.54
C PRO A 265 16.05 0.10 -2.78
N ASN A 266 15.38 1.03 -3.48
CA ASN A 266 14.31 1.86 -2.93
C ASN A 266 14.72 2.72 -1.72
N ALA A 267 16.01 3.02 -1.58
CA ALA A 267 16.51 3.91 -0.56
C ALA A 267 16.71 5.33 -1.11
N CYS A 268 16.43 6.30 -0.28
CA CYS A 268 16.70 7.71 -0.52
C CYS A 268 17.47 8.26 0.69
N PRO A 269 18.79 8.51 0.57
CA PRO A 269 19.58 9.13 1.61
C PRO A 269 19.23 10.62 1.75
N ILE A 270 18.90 11.07 2.96
CA ILE A 270 18.43 12.43 3.23
C ILE A 270 19.04 12.99 4.52
N SER A 271 19.03 14.31 4.64
CA SER A 271 19.12 15.00 5.92
C SER A 271 17.87 15.84 6.15
N ALA A 272 16.99 15.38 7.03
CA ALA A 272 15.77 16.10 7.38
C ALA A 272 16.09 17.43 8.09
N GLU A 273 17.16 17.49 8.88
CA GLU A 273 17.62 18.67 9.59
C GLU A 273 18.06 19.79 8.60
N HIS A 274 18.92 19.43 7.66
CA HIS A 274 19.48 20.39 6.70
C HIS A 274 18.65 20.50 5.42
N GLY A 275 17.66 19.63 5.20
CA GLY A 275 16.84 19.60 4.00
C GLY A 275 17.56 19.04 2.77
N TRP A 276 18.64 18.26 2.96
CA TRP A 276 19.38 17.69 1.84
C TRP A 276 18.62 16.54 1.22
N ASN A 277 18.61 16.52 -0.10
CA ASN A 277 18.01 15.48 -0.94
C ASN A 277 16.51 15.25 -0.72
N ILE A 278 15.79 16.24 -0.23
CA ILE A 278 14.33 16.17 -0.03
C ILE A 278 13.60 16.19 -1.37
N ASP A 279 14.14 16.86 -2.38
CA ASP A 279 13.53 16.94 -3.71
C ASP A 279 13.51 15.56 -4.38
N GLU A 280 14.61 14.79 -4.30
CA GLU A 280 14.65 13.41 -4.80
C GLU A 280 13.68 12.50 -4.05
N LEU A 281 13.53 12.68 -2.72
CA LEU A 281 12.56 11.93 -1.94
C LEU A 281 11.12 12.19 -2.44
N LEU A 282 10.79 13.44 -2.77
CA LEU A 282 9.48 13.81 -3.32
C LEU A 282 9.28 13.27 -4.74
N GLU A 283 10.32 13.26 -5.56
CA GLU A 283 10.30 12.67 -6.90
C GLU A 283 10.08 11.17 -6.86
N GLN A 284 10.85 10.44 -6.05
CA GLN A 284 10.66 9.00 -5.82
C GLN A 284 9.27 8.68 -5.27
N MET A 285 8.75 9.52 -4.35
CA MET A 285 7.39 9.40 -3.85
C MET A 285 6.37 9.52 -4.99
N TRP A 286 6.51 10.51 -5.84
CA TRP A 286 5.63 10.73 -6.99
C TRP A 286 5.60 9.53 -7.93
N GLU A 287 6.77 9.02 -8.30
CA GLU A 287 6.91 7.85 -9.16
C GLU A 287 6.26 6.61 -8.55
N LYS A 288 6.51 6.33 -7.27
CA LYS A 288 5.95 5.16 -6.57
C LYS A 288 4.44 5.25 -6.39
N LEU A 289 3.89 6.43 -6.18
CA LEU A 289 2.46 6.66 -6.11
C LEU A 289 1.76 6.51 -7.46
N GLN A 290 2.51 6.53 -8.56
CA GLN A 290 2.00 6.43 -9.94
C GLN A 290 0.82 7.39 -10.19
N LEU A 291 0.99 8.66 -9.79
CA LEU A 291 0.00 9.69 -10.01
C LEU A 291 0.06 10.19 -11.45
N ARG A 292 -1.10 10.56 -12.00
CA ARG A 292 -1.27 11.09 -13.35
C ARG A 292 -1.87 12.48 -13.27
N ARG A 293 -1.23 13.44 -13.92
CA ARG A 293 -1.72 14.82 -14.06
C ARG A 293 -2.49 14.92 -15.35
N ILE A 294 -3.72 15.36 -15.28
CA ILE A 294 -4.60 15.54 -16.42
C ILE A 294 -5.04 16.99 -16.44
N TYR A 295 -4.79 17.67 -17.55
CA TYR A 295 -5.12 19.07 -17.71
C TYR A 295 -6.51 19.23 -18.28
N THR A 296 -7.25 20.21 -17.75
CA THR A 296 -8.59 20.53 -18.23
C THR A 296 -8.55 21.52 -19.39
N LYS A 297 -9.36 21.29 -20.41
CA LYS A 297 -9.52 22.21 -21.53
C LYS A 297 -10.98 22.57 -21.70
N PRO A 298 -11.38 23.80 -21.38
CA PRO A 298 -12.73 24.28 -21.69
C PRO A 298 -12.93 24.39 -23.22
N LYS A 299 -14.15 24.13 -23.68
CA LYS A 299 -14.47 24.22 -25.11
C LYS A 299 -14.13 25.59 -25.69
N GLY A 300 -13.35 25.60 -26.75
CA GLY A 300 -12.93 26.84 -27.45
C GLY A 300 -11.88 27.68 -26.72
N LYS A 301 -11.33 27.21 -25.59
CA LYS A 301 -10.24 27.90 -24.85
C LYS A 301 -8.96 27.07 -24.88
N GLN A 302 -7.88 27.69 -24.46
CA GLN A 302 -6.61 26.98 -24.26
C GLN A 302 -6.68 26.08 -23.00
N PRO A 303 -5.86 25.01 -22.93
CA PRO A 303 -5.76 24.17 -21.75
C PRO A 303 -5.27 24.95 -20.54
N ASP A 304 -5.80 24.61 -19.36
CA ASP A 304 -5.30 25.14 -18.10
C ASP A 304 -4.20 24.22 -17.56
N TYR A 305 -2.97 24.70 -17.62
CA TYR A 305 -1.79 23.98 -17.11
C TYR A 305 -1.47 24.32 -15.65
N SER A 306 -2.15 25.30 -15.06
CA SER A 306 -1.86 25.75 -13.69
C SER A 306 -2.49 24.84 -12.64
N THR A 307 -3.64 24.24 -12.94
CA THR A 307 -4.43 23.42 -12.01
C THR A 307 -4.75 22.04 -12.60
N PRO A 308 -3.77 21.11 -12.60
CA PRO A 308 -4.03 19.76 -13.10
C PRO A 308 -4.99 19.01 -12.18
N VAL A 309 -5.84 18.19 -12.76
CA VAL A 309 -6.58 17.14 -12.03
C VAL A 309 -5.65 15.97 -11.86
N VAL A 310 -5.33 15.61 -10.62
CA VAL A 310 -4.44 14.49 -10.36
C VAL A 310 -5.24 13.24 -10.00
N LEU A 311 -4.96 12.16 -10.69
CA LEU A 311 -5.60 10.86 -10.50
C LEU A 311 -4.55 9.79 -10.23
N ARG A 312 -4.96 8.67 -9.63
CA ARG A 312 -4.11 7.49 -9.47
C ARG A 312 -4.22 6.59 -10.69
N LYS A 313 -3.15 5.90 -11.04
CA LYS A 313 -3.12 4.97 -12.18
C LYS A 313 -4.30 3.98 -12.21
N ASN A 314 -4.67 3.44 -11.05
CA ASN A 314 -5.76 2.46 -10.93
C ASN A 314 -7.17 3.08 -11.02
N ALA A 315 -7.28 4.40 -11.03
CA ALA A 315 -8.51 5.17 -11.13
C ALA A 315 -8.24 6.41 -12.00
N SER A 316 -7.92 6.18 -13.27
CA SER A 316 -7.53 7.22 -14.24
C SER A 316 -8.34 7.15 -15.52
N THR A 317 -9.57 6.64 -15.43
CA THR A 317 -10.51 6.67 -16.56
C THR A 317 -11.09 8.07 -16.78
N VAL A 318 -11.66 8.31 -17.94
CA VAL A 318 -12.40 9.55 -18.21
C VAL A 318 -13.55 9.74 -17.23
N GLU A 319 -14.16 8.63 -16.76
CA GLU A 319 -15.18 8.67 -15.71
C GLU A 319 -14.63 9.21 -14.40
N ASP A 320 -13.46 8.69 -13.95
CA ASP A 320 -12.79 9.17 -12.76
C ASP A 320 -12.39 10.64 -12.87
N PHE A 321 -11.91 11.04 -14.05
CA PHE A 321 -11.58 12.43 -14.35
C PHE A 321 -12.80 13.35 -14.24
N CYS A 322 -13.92 12.96 -14.83
CA CYS A 322 -15.17 13.71 -14.72
C CYS A 322 -15.66 13.80 -13.28
N ASN A 323 -15.61 12.71 -12.52
CA ASN A 323 -16.02 12.65 -11.12
C ASN A 323 -15.11 13.53 -10.22
N ALA A 324 -13.83 13.61 -10.54
CA ALA A 324 -12.87 14.45 -9.79
C ALA A 324 -13.15 15.95 -9.99
N ILE A 325 -13.68 16.34 -11.15
CA ILE A 325 -14.09 17.73 -11.41
C ILE A 325 -15.47 17.98 -10.77
N HIS A 326 -16.47 17.23 -11.16
CA HIS A 326 -17.82 17.34 -10.59
C HIS A 326 -18.69 16.13 -11.01
N LYS A 327 -19.42 15.54 -10.08
CA LYS A 327 -20.26 14.35 -10.32
C LYS A 327 -21.30 14.53 -11.43
N THR A 328 -21.91 15.72 -11.55
CA THR A 328 -22.93 15.99 -12.59
C THR A 328 -22.38 15.93 -14.02
N ILE A 329 -21.05 16.00 -14.20
CA ILE A 329 -20.47 15.89 -15.55
C ILE A 329 -20.66 14.48 -16.10
N VAL A 330 -20.62 13.45 -15.26
CA VAL A 330 -20.83 12.06 -15.69
C VAL A 330 -22.28 11.86 -16.12
N ASP A 331 -23.26 12.43 -15.39
CA ASP A 331 -24.69 12.29 -15.71
C ASP A 331 -25.05 12.92 -17.07
N GLN A 332 -24.35 14.00 -17.44
CA GLN A 332 -24.55 14.73 -18.69
C GLN A 332 -23.49 14.40 -19.75
N PHE A 333 -22.69 13.36 -19.53
CA PHE A 333 -21.58 13.02 -20.40
C PHE A 333 -22.07 12.53 -21.77
N LYS A 334 -21.52 13.12 -22.83
CA LYS A 334 -21.73 12.66 -24.20
C LYS A 334 -20.48 11.99 -24.75
N GLN A 335 -19.37 12.65 -24.69
CA GLN A 335 -18.04 12.19 -25.12
C GLN A 335 -16.96 13.11 -24.54
N ALA A 336 -15.75 12.62 -24.46
CA ALA A 336 -14.58 13.44 -24.18
C ALA A 336 -13.69 13.53 -25.43
N ILE A 337 -12.99 14.64 -25.55
CA ILE A 337 -11.93 14.82 -26.56
C ILE A 337 -10.61 14.85 -25.78
N VAL A 338 -9.71 13.93 -26.12
CA VAL A 338 -8.42 13.80 -25.45
C VAL A 338 -7.30 14.12 -26.44
N TYR A 339 -6.32 14.86 -25.92
CA TYR A 339 -5.04 15.15 -26.57
C TYR A 339 -3.93 14.61 -25.67
N GLY A 340 -3.01 13.83 -26.18
CA GLY A 340 -1.87 13.35 -25.41
C GLY A 340 -1.45 11.93 -25.74
N ARG A 341 -0.81 11.27 -24.76
CA ARG A 341 -0.15 9.98 -24.98
C ARG A 341 -1.11 8.78 -24.98
N SER A 342 -2.30 8.90 -24.35
CA SER A 342 -3.26 7.81 -24.27
C SER A 342 -4.01 7.55 -25.58
N VAL A 343 -3.96 8.47 -26.53
CA VAL A 343 -4.72 8.44 -27.78
C VAL A 343 -3.81 8.33 -29.00
N LYS A 344 -4.31 7.62 -30.04
CA LYS A 344 -3.56 7.43 -31.29
C LYS A 344 -3.64 8.65 -32.24
N HIS A 345 -4.76 9.35 -32.19
CA HIS A 345 -5.00 10.55 -33.00
C HIS A 345 -5.19 11.76 -32.09
N GLN A 346 -4.70 12.91 -32.51
CA GLN A 346 -4.77 14.15 -31.73
C GLN A 346 -5.53 15.22 -32.50
N PRO A 347 -6.77 15.53 -32.12
CA PRO A 347 -7.56 15.01 -30.99
C PRO A 347 -8.28 13.71 -31.27
N GLN A 348 -8.60 12.92 -30.24
CA GLN A 348 -9.42 11.72 -30.35
C GLN A 348 -10.65 11.82 -29.44
N ARG A 349 -11.81 11.37 -29.97
CA ARG A 349 -13.03 11.24 -29.17
C ARG A 349 -13.03 9.91 -28.45
N VAL A 350 -13.31 9.93 -27.16
CA VAL A 350 -13.26 8.75 -26.28
C VAL A 350 -14.50 8.68 -25.38
N GLY A 351 -14.79 7.47 -24.89
CA GLY A 351 -15.85 7.21 -23.92
C GLY A 351 -15.38 7.27 -22.47
N LEU A 352 -16.27 7.02 -21.52
CA LEU A 352 -15.99 7.05 -20.07
C LEU A 352 -14.93 6.04 -19.64
N SER A 353 -14.88 4.86 -20.25
CA SER A 353 -13.95 3.77 -19.88
C SER A 353 -12.52 3.92 -20.41
N HIS A 354 -12.24 5.01 -21.16
CA HIS A 354 -10.90 5.25 -21.70
C HIS A 354 -9.94 5.63 -20.56
N GLU A 355 -8.77 4.97 -20.49
CA GLU A 355 -7.71 5.28 -19.52
C GLU A 355 -6.86 6.45 -20.02
N LEU A 356 -6.72 7.47 -19.19
CA LEU A 356 -5.90 8.65 -19.45
C LEU A 356 -4.46 8.40 -19.00
N ALA A 357 -3.49 8.92 -19.73
CA ALA A 357 -2.07 8.92 -19.38
C ALA A 357 -1.66 10.21 -18.65
N ASP A 358 -0.46 10.22 -18.06
CA ASP A 358 0.09 11.45 -17.45
C ASP A 358 0.31 12.52 -18.53
N GLU A 359 -0.04 13.75 -18.21
CA GLU A 359 0.02 14.93 -19.07
C GLU A 359 -0.99 14.95 -20.24
N ASP A 360 -2.01 14.09 -20.20
CA ASP A 360 -3.12 14.20 -21.14
C ASP A 360 -3.97 15.44 -20.87
N ILE A 361 -4.58 15.96 -21.95
CA ILE A 361 -5.49 17.09 -21.89
C ILE A 361 -6.89 16.60 -22.23
N GLY A 362 -7.84 16.79 -21.31
CA GLY A 362 -9.22 16.36 -21.45
C GLY A 362 -10.19 17.53 -21.66
N GLU A 363 -10.97 17.49 -22.73
CA GLU A 363 -12.12 18.37 -22.98
C GLU A 363 -13.40 17.53 -22.90
N THR A 364 -14.27 17.81 -21.91
CA THR A 364 -15.52 17.11 -21.74
C THR A 364 -16.66 17.81 -22.48
N LEU A 365 -17.35 17.09 -23.34
CA LEU A 365 -18.52 17.57 -24.04
C LEU A 365 -19.78 17.05 -23.33
N ARG A 366 -20.62 17.98 -22.85
CA ARG A 366 -21.91 17.68 -22.25
C ARG A 366 -22.98 17.53 -23.34
N ALA A 367 -23.99 16.72 -23.07
CA ALA A 367 -25.22 16.75 -23.88
C ALA A 367 -25.86 18.13 -23.74
N PRO A 368 -26.48 18.69 -24.81
CA PRO A 368 -27.26 19.90 -24.67
C PRO A 368 -28.36 19.67 -23.63
N GLU A 369 -28.55 20.61 -22.72
CA GLU A 369 -29.68 20.58 -21.80
C GLU A 369 -30.96 20.58 -22.67
N THR A 370 -31.77 19.56 -22.53
CA THR A 370 -33.08 19.53 -23.13
C THR A 370 -33.91 20.53 -22.34
N VAL A 371 -34.00 21.75 -22.86
CA VAL A 371 -34.91 22.76 -22.32
C VAL A 371 -36.30 22.22 -22.54
N TYR A 372 -36.90 21.61 -21.54
CA TYR A 372 -38.35 21.41 -21.51
C TYR A 372 -38.93 22.81 -21.35
N GLN A 373 -39.33 23.40 -22.48
CA GLN A 373 -40.26 24.51 -22.47
C GLN A 373 -41.61 23.96 -21.96
N CYS A 374 -41.96 24.35 -20.73
CA CYS A 374 -43.36 24.26 -20.26
C CYS A 374 -44.19 25.31 -20.90
#